data_cc23bf1b2e86d3beb655eabb2368514a
#
_entry.id   cc23bf1b2e86d3beb655eabb2368514a
#
_cell.length_a   1.000
_cell.length_b   1.000
_cell.length_c   1.000
_cell.angle_alpha   90.00
_cell.angle_beta   90.00
_cell.angle_gamma   90.00
#
_symmetry.space_group_name_H-M   'P 1'
#
loop_
_entity.id
_entity.type
_entity.pdbx_description
1 polymer ?
#
loop_
_entity_poly.entity_id
_entity_poly.type
_entity_poly.pdbx_seq_one_letter_code
_entity_poly.pdbx_strand_id
1 'polypeptide(L)'
;ITVRRALSELEEAGQIYRVQGKGAFVKSQKLSTKLSALTSLTEDMRELNVPCGSRILALETIPAGSKVAKKLHIDENTPVVMLKRLRLAGDSPLAIETCYLHPRVGPTVCQYIADDVSLYAVLWEKCGVCPVYAEQSLEIGLLQPWEQRMLGENAPVYAMFTTRQAFDAEHSPIEYVEGKYRADRYSYHISMTSQHISARQKN
;
A
#
# COMPACT_ATOMS: atom_id res chain seq x y z
N ILE A 1 10.67 40.80 -12.26
CA ILE A 1 11.55 39.80 -12.95
C ILE A 1 11.90 38.66 -12.00
N THR A 2 12.23 38.93 -10.76
CA THR A 2 12.71 37.96 -9.76
C THR A 2 11.69 36.90 -9.41
N VAL A 3 10.42 37.27 -9.16
CA VAL A 3 9.34 36.31 -8.79
C VAL A 3 9.01 35.36 -9.93
N ARG A 4 8.93 35.84 -11.17
CA ARG A 4 8.67 34.99 -12.34
C ARG A 4 9.78 33.96 -12.54
N ARG A 5 11.04 34.40 -12.37
CA ARG A 5 12.20 33.53 -12.50
C ARG A 5 12.22 32.45 -11.40
N ALA A 6 12.01 32.84 -10.14
CA ALA A 6 11.94 31.90 -9.04
C ALA A 6 10.82 30.84 -9.24
N LEU A 7 9.63 31.28 -9.69
CA LEU A 7 8.55 30.36 -10.01
C LEU A 7 8.88 29.44 -11.20
N SER A 8 9.63 29.89 -12.20
CA SER A 8 10.06 29.04 -13.31
C SER A 8 11.11 28.03 -12.86
N GLU A 9 12.08 28.42 -12.05
CA GLU A 9 13.08 27.53 -11.47
C GLU A 9 12.42 26.45 -10.58
N LEU A 10 11.42 26.82 -9.78
CA LEU A 10 10.64 25.85 -8.96
C LEU A 10 9.79 24.89 -9.83
N GLU A 11 9.25 25.37 -10.95
CA GLU A 11 8.48 24.55 -11.89
C GLU A 11 9.40 23.59 -12.66
N GLU A 12 10.56 24.04 -13.13
CA GLU A 12 11.60 23.21 -13.75
C GLU A 12 12.14 22.16 -12.77
N ALA A 13 12.30 22.53 -11.50
CA ALA A 13 12.65 21.60 -10.43
C ALA A 13 11.50 20.65 -10.02
N GLY A 14 10.31 20.79 -10.64
CA GLY A 14 9.15 19.95 -10.37
C GLY A 14 8.52 20.15 -8.99
N GLN A 15 8.84 21.24 -8.29
CA GLN A 15 8.33 21.55 -6.96
C GLN A 15 6.95 22.23 -6.99
N ILE A 16 6.65 22.92 -8.09
CA ILE A 16 5.34 23.52 -8.32
C ILE A 16 4.80 23.15 -9.71
N TYR A 17 3.52 23.36 -9.91
CA TYR A 17 2.89 23.37 -11.24
C TYR A 17 2.00 24.60 -11.37
N ARG A 18 1.80 25.06 -12.61
CA ARG A 18 0.94 26.23 -12.88
C ARG A 18 -0.35 25.78 -13.55
N VAL A 19 -1.42 26.40 -13.13
CA VAL A 19 -2.74 26.27 -13.77
C VAL A 19 -3.10 27.64 -14.32
N GLN A 20 -3.30 27.71 -15.63
CA GLN A 20 -3.65 28.97 -16.30
C GLN A 20 -4.91 29.58 -15.68
N GLY A 21 -4.84 30.85 -15.27
CA GLY A 21 -5.93 31.57 -14.62
C GLY A 21 -6.16 31.23 -13.14
N LYS A 22 -5.47 30.21 -12.56
CA LYS A 22 -5.63 29.80 -11.16
C LYS A 22 -4.39 30.01 -10.28
N GLY A 23 -3.20 30.18 -10.90
CA GLY A 23 -1.96 30.45 -10.17
C GLY A 23 -0.95 29.29 -10.18
N ALA A 24 0.03 29.38 -9.28
CA ALA A 24 1.03 28.36 -9.05
C ALA A 24 0.70 27.58 -7.78
N PHE A 25 0.83 26.25 -7.85
CA PHE A 25 0.51 25.33 -6.75
C PHE A 25 1.75 24.50 -6.43
N VAL A 26 2.00 24.27 -5.16
CA VAL A 26 3.08 23.38 -4.70
C VAL A 26 2.71 21.95 -5.09
N LYS A 27 3.63 21.29 -5.78
CA LYS A 27 3.47 19.87 -6.11
C LYS A 27 3.71 19.07 -4.83
N SER A 28 2.71 18.35 -4.38
CA SER A 28 2.88 17.43 -3.25
C SER A 28 3.95 16.41 -3.61
N GLN A 29 5.03 16.33 -2.82
CA GLN A 29 6.03 15.29 -3.01
C GLN A 29 5.39 13.94 -2.69
N LYS A 30 5.46 13.01 -3.64
CA LYS A 30 4.91 11.67 -3.41
C LYS A 30 5.74 10.95 -2.36
N LEU A 31 5.06 10.22 -1.50
CA LEU A 31 5.70 9.24 -0.63
C LEU A 31 6.23 8.12 -1.52
N SER A 32 7.53 7.95 -1.54
CA SER A 32 8.18 6.95 -2.39
C SER A 32 8.78 5.84 -1.55
N THR A 33 8.29 4.62 -1.72
CA THR A 33 8.76 3.44 -1.00
C THR A 33 9.46 2.47 -1.94
N LYS A 34 10.28 1.58 -1.37
CA LYS A 34 11.03 0.60 -2.15
C LYS A 34 10.18 -0.64 -2.39
N LEU A 35 9.99 -1.02 -3.66
CA LEU A 35 9.28 -2.26 -3.99
C LEU A 35 10.13 -3.52 -3.79
N SER A 36 11.44 -3.39 -3.57
CA SER A 36 12.38 -4.50 -3.40
C SER A 36 12.42 -5.09 -1.98
N ALA A 37 11.72 -4.48 -1.02
CA ALA A 37 11.65 -4.96 0.35
C ALA A 37 10.22 -5.37 0.71
N LEU A 38 10.08 -6.47 1.44
CA LEU A 38 8.80 -6.89 2.01
C LEU A 38 8.60 -6.16 3.34
N THR A 39 7.89 -5.04 3.26
CA THR A 39 7.55 -4.18 4.38
C THR A 39 6.04 -3.97 4.48
N SER A 40 5.57 -3.61 5.66
CA SER A 40 4.23 -3.07 5.85
C SER A 40 4.21 -1.57 5.52
N LEU A 41 3.04 -1.02 5.15
CA LEU A 41 2.92 0.43 4.97
C LEU A 41 3.32 1.21 6.23
N THR A 42 3.11 0.65 7.41
CA THR A 42 3.52 1.28 8.68
C THR A 42 5.05 1.40 8.78
N GLU A 43 5.78 0.37 8.35
CA GLU A 43 7.25 0.40 8.30
C GLU A 43 7.75 1.36 7.22
N ASP A 44 7.15 1.33 6.04
CA ASP A 44 7.46 2.26 4.94
C ASP A 44 7.32 3.73 5.39
N MET A 45 6.22 4.06 6.05
CA MET A 45 5.98 5.42 6.53
C MET A 45 6.97 5.82 7.65
N ARG A 46 7.33 4.87 8.52
CA ARG A 46 8.34 5.11 9.56
C ARG A 46 9.72 5.41 8.96
N GLU A 47 10.14 4.70 7.90
CA GLU A 47 11.38 5.00 7.17
C GLU A 47 11.37 6.39 6.54
N LEU A 48 10.20 6.84 6.09
CA LEU A 48 10.02 8.18 5.54
C LEU A 48 9.83 9.28 6.61
N ASN A 49 9.85 8.94 7.90
CA ASN A 49 9.53 9.84 9.01
C ASN A 49 8.14 10.49 8.87
N VAL A 50 7.17 9.77 8.33
CA VAL A 50 5.78 10.21 8.19
C VAL A 50 4.91 9.42 9.17
N PRO A 51 4.08 10.07 10.01
CA PRO A 51 3.12 9.37 10.85
C PRO A 51 2.19 8.51 9.99
N CYS A 52 2.03 7.24 10.36
CA CYS A 52 1.16 6.29 9.67
C CYS A 52 -0.04 5.98 10.54
N GLY A 53 -1.22 6.40 10.08
CA GLY A 53 -2.49 6.06 10.71
C GLY A 53 -3.26 4.99 9.94
N SER A 54 -4.24 4.39 10.62
CA SER A 54 -5.24 3.53 9.97
C SER A 54 -6.56 3.58 10.72
N ARG A 55 -7.67 3.57 9.95
CA ARG A 55 -9.03 3.42 10.48
C ARG A 55 -9.63 2.13 9.93
N ILE A 56 -10.21 1.32 10.79
CA ILE A 56 -10.92 0.11 10.39
C ILE A 56 -12.25 0.52 9.77
N LEU A 57 -12.45 0.14 8.50
CA LEU A 57 -13.71 0.35 7.77
C LEU A 57 -14.63 -0.86 7.90
N ALA A 58 -14.06 -2.06 7.97
CA ALA A 58 -14.76 -3.31 8.21
C ALA A 58 -13.80 -4.36 8.80
N LEU A 59 -14.31 -5.18 9.71
CA LEU A 59 -13.64 -6.35 10.25
C LEU A 59 -14.69 -7.44 10.38
N GLU A 60 -14.68 -8.40 9.46
CA GLU A 60 -15.77 -9.37 9.30
C GLU A 60 -15.18 -10.75 9.02
N THR A 61 -15.91 -11.80 9.45
CA THR A 61 -15.62 -13.18 9.03
C THR A 61 -16.57 -13.53 7.89
N ILE A 62 -16.01 -13.86 6.74
CA ILE A 62 -16.76 -14.17 5.51
C ILE A 62 -16.24 -15.47 4.88
N PRO A 63 -17.04 -16.16 4.06
CA PRO A 63 -16.52 -17.23 3.20
C PRO A 63 -15.45 -16.67 2.26
N ALA A 64 -14.38 -17.44 2.01
CA ALA A 64 -13.27 -16.98 1.17
C ALA A 64 -13.70 -16.64 -0.26
N GLY A 65 -14.60 -17.41 -0.83
CA GLY A 65 -14.94 -17.35 -2.24
C GLY A 65 -13.78 -17.78 -3.15
N SER A 66 -14.05 -17.96 -4.42
CA SER A 66 -13.10 -18.57 -5.37
C SER A 66 -11.74 -17.85 -5.44
N LYS A 67 -11.76 -16.51 -5.52
CA LYS A 67 -10.54 -15.70 -5.66
C LYS A 67 -9.63 -15.80 -4.43
N VAL A 68 -10.18 -15.57 -3.24
CA VAL A 68 -9.40 -15.56 -1.99
C VAL A 68 -8.96 -16.97 -1.62
N ALA A 69 -9.84 -17.97 -1.80
CA ALA A 69 -9.54 -19.38 -1.55
C ALA A 69 -8.32 -19.85 -2.35
N LYS A 70 -8.27 -19.52 -3.64
CA LYS A 70 -7.12 -19.82 -4.50
C LYS A 70 -5.84 -19.17 -3.99
N LYS A 71 -5.92 -17.91 -3.53
CA LYS A 71 -4.77 -17.17 -3.02
C LYS A 71 -4.30 -17.64 -1.66
N LEU A 72 -5.21 -18.07 -0.80
CA LEU A 72 -4.88 -18.59 0.53
C LEU A 72 -4.68 -20.11 0.60
N HIS A 73 -4.82 -20.82 -0.53
CA HIS A 73 -4.72 -22.28 -0.65
C HIS A 73 -5.69 -23.02 0.29
N ILE A 74 -6.94 -22.57 0.32
CA ILE A 74 -8.04 -23.11 1.16
C ILE A 74 -9.30 -23.35 0.31
N ASP A 75 -10.31 -23.98 0.89
CA ASP A 75 -11.61 -24.18 0.22
C ASP A 75 -12.43 -22.89 0.16
N GLU A 76 -13.26 -22.73 -0.88
CA GLU A 76 -14.04 -21.52 -1.12
C GLU A 76 -15.02 -21.16 0.01
N ASN A 77 -15.53 -22.16 0.73
CA ASN A 77 -16.43 -21.96 1.85
C ASN A 77 -15.71 -21.78 3.20
N THR A 78 -14.39 -21.87 3.22
CA THR A 78 -13.61 -21.67 4.44
C THR A 78 -13.80 -20.26 4.98
N PRO A 79 -14.15 -20.06 6.27
CA PRO A 79 -14.25 -18.75 6.87
C PRO A 79 -12.87 -18.06 6.92
N VAL A 80 -12.80 -16.84 6.43
CA VAL A 80 -11.61 -15.98 6.50
C VAL A 80 -11.98 -14.66 7.15
N VAL A 81 -11.04 -14.05 7.85
CA VAL A 81 -11.20 -12.70 8.35
C VAL A 81 -10.85 -11.71 7.25
N MET A 82 -11.80 -10.85 6.90
CA MET A 82 -11.63 -9.70 6.03
C MET A 82 -11.44 -8.45 6.89
N LEU A 83 -10.27 -7.83 6.78
CA LEU A 83 -9.94 -6.56 7.42
C LEU A 83 -9.82 -5.48 6.34
N LYS A 84 -10.76 -4.53 6.30
CA LYS A 84 -10.70 -3.37 5.41
C LYS A 84 -10.30 -2.14 6.21
N ARG A 85 -9.30 -1.39 5.71
CA ARG A 85 -8.77 -0.21 6.39
C ARG A 85 -8.62 0.97 5.44
N LEU A 86 -8.88 2.17 5.95
CA LEU A 86 -8.40 3.41 5.38
C LEU A 86 -7.01 3.68 5.96
N ARG A 87 -6.01 3.83 5.10
CA ARG A 87 -4.64 4.11 5.51
C ARG A 87 -4.36 5.60 5.38
N LEU A 88 -3.70 6.17 6.36
CA LEU A 88 -3.41 7.59 6.46
C LEU A 88 -1.89 7.82 6.45
N ALA A 89 -1.47 8.92 5.81
CA ALA A 89 -0.13 9.51 5.95
C ALA A 89 -0.29 10.87 6.62
N GLY A 90 0.13 10.97 7.88
CA GLY A 90 -0.34 12.01 8.79
C GLY A 90 -1.87 11.95 8.89
N ASP A 91 -2.53 13.08 8.75
CA ASP A 91 -4.00 13.18 8.79
C ASP A 91 -4.67 12.95 7.42
N SER A 92 -3.89 12.67 6.38
CA SER A 92 -4.41 12.62 5.01
C SER A 92 -4.64 11.18 4.53
N PRO A 93 -5.82 10.86 3.97
CA PRO A 93 -6.08 9.58 3.35
C PRO A 93 -5.09 9.26 2.23
N LEU A 94 -4.51 8.06 2.27
CA LEU A 94 -3.50 7.60 1.32
C LEU A 94 -3.98 6.41 0.50
N ALA A 95 -4.58 5.41 1.17
CA ALA A 95 -5.00 4.18 0.52
C ALA A 95 -6.20 3.54 1.23
N ILE A 96 -6.90 2.68 0.48
CA ILE A 96 -7.85 1.70 1.02
C ILE A 96 -7.22 0.32 0.81
N GLU A 97 -7.08 -0.43 1.89
CA GLU A 97 -6.58 -1.81 1.86
C GLU A 97 -7.65 -2.78 2.34
N THR A 98 -7.83 -3.89 1.64
CA THR A 98 -8.64 -5.03 2.07
C THR A 98 -7.71 -6.24 2.21
N CYS A 99 -7.52 -6.71 3.42
CA CYS A 99 -6.69 -7.86 3.74
C CYS A 99 -7.58 -9.05 4.10
N TYR A 100 -7.34 -10.18 3.46
CA TYR A 100 -7.96 -11.46 3.76
C TYR A 100 -6.93 -12.32 4.48
N LEU A 101 -7.20 -12.65 5.73
CA LEU A 101 -6.30 -13.38 6.60
C LEU A 101 -6.57 -14.87 6.55
N HIS A 102 -5.50 -15.66 6.44
CA HIS A 102 -5.60 -17.11 6.51
C HIS A 102 -6.25 -17.54 7.84
N PRO A 103 -7.11 -18.58 7.88
CA PRO A 103 -7.83 -19.02 9.09
C PRO A 103 -6.94 -19.28 10.31
N ARG A 104 -5.69 -19.65 10.13
CA ARG A 104 -4.74 -19.88 11.22
C ARG A 104 -4.33 -18.62 12.00
N VAL A 105 -4.46 -17.42 11.39
CA VAL A 105 -4.08 -16.15 12.04
C VAL A 105 -5.28 -15.22 12.24
N GLY A 106 -6.29 -15.29 11.39
CA GLY A 106 -7.44 -14.39 11.39
C GLY A 106 -8.12 -14.25 12.75
N PRO A 107 -8.50 -15.34 13.45
CA PRO A 107 -9.17 -15.26 14.75
C PRO A 107 -8.34 -14.53 15.82
N THR A 108 -7.02 -14.74 15.83
CA THR A 108 -6.12 -14.03 16.75
C THR A 108 -6.02 -12.55 16.37
N VAL A 109 -5.88 -12.24 15.08
CA VAL A 109 -5.83 -10.83 14.62
C VAL A 109 -7.09 -10.08 15.04
N CYS A 110 -8.28 -10.66 14.95
CA CYS A 110 -9.52 -10.02 15.38
C CYS A 110 -9.52 -9.57 16.85
N GLN A 111 -8.75 -10.22 17.71
CA GLN A 111 -8.70 -9.89 19.14
C GLN A 111 -7.80 -8.71 19.45
N TYR A 112 -6.83 -8.41 18.60
CA TYR A 112 -5.76 -7.44 18.89
C TYR A 112 -5.67 -6.30 17.88
N ILE A 113 -6.35 -6.40 16.73
CA ILE A 113 -6.33 -5.32 15.73
C ILE A 113 -7.28 -4.21 16.13
N ALA A 114 -6.81 -2.98 16.01
CA ALA A 114 -7.58 -1.76 16.26
C ALA A 114 -7.12 -0.66 15.29
N ASP A 115 -7.74 0.51 15.35
CA ASP A 115 -7.25 1.69 14.64
C ASP A 115 -5.79 1.96 15.05
N ASP A 116 -5.00 2.38 14.08
CA ASP A 116 -3.57 2.69 14.19
C ASP A 116 -2.65 1.52 14.60
N VAL A 117 -3.19 0.31 14.77
CA VAL A 117 -2.39 -0.89 15.08
C VAL A 117 -1.82 -1.48 13.79
N SER A 118 -0.52 -1.80 13.82
CA SER A 118 0.15 -2.49 12.71
C SER A 118 -0.27 -3.97 12.64
N LEU A 119 -0.81 -4.39 11.49
CA LEU A 119 -1.15 -5.80 11.26
C LEU A 119 0.08 -6.71 11.39
N TYR A 120 1.22 -6.31 10.81
CA TYR A 120 2.44 -7.11 10.88
C TYR A 120 3.00 -7.22 12.30
N ALA A 121 2.82 -6.18 13.14
CA ALA A 121 3.15 -6.29 14.57
C ALA A 121 2.25 -7.31 15.27
N VAL A 122 0.93 -7.31 15.01
CA VAL A 122 0.01 -8.31 15.57
C VAL A 122 0.34 -9.72 15.09
N LEU A 123 0.63 -9.91 13.80
CA LEU A 123 1.04 -11.21 13.25
C LEU A 123 2.30 -11.73 13.93
N TRP A 124 3.29 -10.87 14.13
CA TRP A 124 4.52 -11.23 14.82
C TRP A 124 4.32 -11.52 16.31
N GLU A 125 3.76 -10.56 17.04
CA GLU A 125 3.71 -10.60 18.52
C GLU A 125 2.65 -11.55 19.07
N LYS A 126 1.51 -11.71 18.34
CA LYS A 126 0.35 -12.47 18.84
C LYS A 126 0.13 -13.79 18.12
N CYS A 127 0.53 -13.88 16.84
CA CYS A 127 0.39 -15.13 16.08
C CYS A 127 1.73 -15.89 15.95
N GLY A 128 2.86 -15.26 16.28
CA GLY A 128 4.19 -15.86 16.10
C GLY A 128 4.54 -16.08 14.62
N VAL A 129 3.92 -15.34 13.71
CA VAL A 129 4.08 -15.51 12.25
C VAL A 129 4.62 -14.22 11.65
N CYS A 130 5.62 -14.36 10.78
CA CYS A 130 6.22 -13.25 10.06
C CYS A 130 6.14 -13.51 8.55
N PRO A 131 5.65 -12.58 7.75
CA PRO A 131 5.80 -12.65 6.30
C PRO A 131 7.28 -12.56 5.90
N VAL A 132 7.78 -13.55 5.15
CA VAL A 132 9.17 -13.59 4.68
C VAL A 132 9.30 -13.53 3.17
N TYR A 133 8.22 -13.84 2.47
CA TYR A 133 8.14 -13.78 1.01
C TYR A 133 6.79 -13.23 0.58
N ALA A 134 6.75 -12.49 -0.52
CA ALA A 134 5.49 -12.05 -1.10
C ALA A 134 5.57 -11.93 -2.62
N GLU A 135 4.45 -12.21 -3.26
CA GLU A 135 4.19 -11.86 -4.66
C GLU A 135 3.28 -10.65 -4.71
N GLN A 136 3.65 -9.66 -5.51
CA GLN A 136 2.87 -8.44 -5.67
C GLN A 136 2.69 -8.06 -7.12
N SER A 137 1.47 -7.66 -7.51
CA SER A 137 1.16 -7.04 -8.79
C SER A 137 0.75 -5.59 -8.58
N LEU A 138 0.99 -4.78 -9.61
CA LEU A 138 0.60 -3.38 -9.66
C LEU A 138 -0.12 -3.09 -10.98
N GLU A 139 -1.26 -2.44 -10.88
CA GLU A 139 -2.07 -2.01 -12.00
C GLU A 139 -2.53 -0.57 -11.78
N ILE A 140 -2.93 0.13 -12.84
CA ILE A 140 -3.52 1.46 -12.74
C ILE A 140 -5.00 1.35 -13.09
N GLY A 141 -5.83 1.94 -12.25
CA GLY A 141 -7.28 1.93 -12.45
C GLY A 141 -7.96 3.18 -11.91
N LEU A 142 -9.22 3.36 -12.26
CA LEU A 142 -10.07 4.41 -11.72
C LEU A 142 -10.71 3.93 -10.41
N LEU A 143 -10.70 4.79 -9.40
CA LEU A 143 -11.42 4.56 -8.16
C LEU A 143 -12.93 4.60 -8.38
N GLN A 144 -13.66 3.77 -7.65
CA GLN A 144 -15.10 3.86 -7.55
C GLN A 144 -15.53 5.15 -6.81
N PRO A 145 -16.72 5.70 -7.08
CA PRO A 145 -17.15 6.96 -6.44
C PRO A 145 -17.10 6.97 -4.90
N TRP A 146 -17.38 5.85 -4.25
CA TRP A 146 -17.30 5.74 -2.80
C TRP A 146 -15.84 5.72 -2.30
N GLU A 147 -14.92 5.10 -3.05
CA GLU A 147 -13.48 5.08 -2.75
C GLU A 147 -12.87 6.47 -2.89
N GLN A 148 -13.28 7.20 -3.93
CA GLN A 148 -12.87 8.58 -4.13
C GLN A 148 -13.24 9.43 -2.92
N ARG A 149 -14.50 9.36 -2.47
CA ARG A 149 -14.97 10.09 -1.27
C ARG A 149 -14.18 9.71 -0.02
N MET A 150 -13.93 8.40 0.19
CA MET A 150 -13.14 7.92 1.33
C MET A 150 -11.70 8.43 1.30
N LEU A 151 -11.14 8.61 0.12
CA LEU A 151 -9.79 9.15 -0.08
C LEU A 151 -9.74 10.69 -0.17
N GLY A 152 -10.88 11.35 0.10
CA GLY A 152 -10.97 12.81 0.12
C GLY A 152 -11.01 13.46 -1.26
N GLU A 153 -11.41 12.73 -2.30
CA GLU A 153 -11.46 13.20 -3.67
C GLU A 153 -12.91 13.39 -4.15
N ASN A 154 -13.13 14.51 -4.86
CA ASN A 154 -14.44 14.88 -5.39
C ASN A 154 -14.53 14.73 -6.93
N ALA A 155 -13.47 14.27 -7.58
CA ALA A 155 -13.37 14.07 -9.02
C ALA A 155 -12.81 12.67 -9.32
N PRO A 156 -13.00 12.13 -10.53
CA PRO A 156 -12.38 10.88 -10.94
C PRO A 156 -10.86 10.92 -10.78
N VAL A 157 -10.32 9.98 -9.99
CA VAL A 157 -8.89 9.88 -9.69
C VAL A 157 -8.38 8.50 -10.08
N TYR A 158 -7.26 8.48 -10.78
CA TYR A 158 -6.49 7.25 -10.99
C TYR A 158 -5.77 6.86 -9.70
N ALA A 159 -5.80 5.57 -9.42
CA ALA A 159 -5.09 4.99 -8.29
C ALA A 159 -4.19 3.85 -8.77
N MET A 160 -3.18 3.57 -7.99
CA MET A 160 -2.39 2.37 -8.14
C MET A 160 -3.08 1.25 -7.37
N PHE A 161 -3.52 0.22 -8.10
CA PHE A 161 -4.11 -0.98 -7.54
C PHE A 161 -3.02 -1.99 -7.32
N THR A 162 -2.95 -2.53 -6.12
CA THR A 162 -1.99 -3.56 -5.76
C THR A 162 -2.71 -4.82 -5.32
N THR A 163 -2.15 -5.97 -5.66
CA THR A 163 -2.50 -7.22 -5.02
C THR A 163 -1.23 -7.83 -4.45
N ARG A 164 -1.27 -8.29 -3.20
CA ARG A 164 -0.14 -8.93 -2.53
C ARG A 164 -0.61 -10.24 -1.92
N GLN A 165 0.17 -11.30 -2.12
CA GLN A 165 0.04 -12.56 -1.41
C GLN A 165 1.32 -12.75 -0.61
N ALA A 166 1.22 -12.88 0.71
CA ALA A 166 2.36 -13.02 1.60
C ALA A 166 2.41 -14.40 2.24
N PHE A 167 3.62 -14.88 2.44
CA PHE A 167 3.93 -16.24 2.91
C PHE A 167 4.90 -16.20 4.08
N ASP A 168 4.82 -17.21 4.96
CA ASP A 168 5.79 -17.45 6.03
C ASP A 168 7.03 -18.21 5.55
N ALA A 169 7.89 -18.59 6.50
CA ALA A 169 9.12 -19.33 6.24
C ALA A 169 8.89 -20.74 5.65
N GLU A 170 7.73 -21.34 5.91
CA GLU A 170 7.31 -22.62 5.39
C GLU A 170 6.59 -22.52 4.03
N HIS A 171 6.63 -21.33 3.39
CA HIS A 171 5.90 -21.02 2.15
C HIS A 171 4.37 -21.22 2.26
N SER A 172 3.81 -21.12 3.46
CA SER A 172 2.37 -21.16 3.67
C SER A 172 1.76 -19.77 3.60
N PRO A 173 0.63 -19.56 2.89
CA PRO A 173 0.01 -18.26 2.81
C PRO A 173 -0.42 -17.73 4.19
N ILE A 174 -0.18 -16.45 4.43
CA ILE A 174 -0.61 -15.75 5.65
C ILE A 174 -1.78 -14.84 5.34
N GLU A 175 -1.66 -14.07 4.25
CA GLU A 175 -2.62 -13.06 3.85
C GLU A 175 -2.67 -12.89 2.33
N TYR A 176 -3.81 -12.41 1.86
CA TYR A 176 -4.00 -11.83 0.55
C TYR A 176 -4.53 -10.41 0.71
N VAL A 177 -3.88 -9.43 0.11
CA VAL A 177 -4.20 -8.00 0.24
C VAL A 177 -4.51 -7.40 -1.10
N GLU A 178 -5.58 -6.61 -1.16
CA GLU A 178 -5.94 -5.73 -2.26
C GLU A 178 -5.82 -4.29 -1.77
N GLY A 179 -4.93 -3.51 -2.39
CA GLY A 179 -4.69 -2.12 -2.05
C GLY A 179 -5.06 -1.18 -3.19
N LYS A 180 -5.57 -0.01 -2.85
CA LYS A 180 -5.84 1.08 -3.80
C LYS A 180 -5.23 2.35 -3.26
N TYR A 181 -4.09 2.74 -3.82
CA TYR A 181 -3.26 3.85 -3.37
C TYR A 181 -3.45 5.07 -4.27
N ARG A 182 -3.54 6.23 -3.68
CA ARG A 182 -3.57 7.50 -4.42
C ARG A 182 -2.30 7.69 -5.23
N ALA A 183 -2.42 7.62 -6.56
CA ALA A 183 -1.27 7.73 -7.47
C ALA A 183 -0.65 9.14 -7.51
N ASP A 184 -1.36 10.16 -7.05
CA ASP A 184 -0.85 11.53 -6.89
C ASP A 184 -0.01 11.71 -5.62
N ARG A 185 -0.13 10.81 -4.63
CA ARG A 185 0.53 10.89 -3.32
C ARG A 185 1.52 9.77 -3.03
N TYR A 186 1.41 8.64 -3.71
CA TYR A 186 2.23 7.46 -3.45
C TYR A 186 2.90 6.95 -4.73
N SER A 187 4.12 6.45 -4.60
CA SER A 187 4.88 5.85 -5.69
C SER A 187 5.78 4.73 -5.18
N TYR A 188 6.09 3.76 -6.02
CA TYR A 188 7.13 2.78 -5.76
C TYR A 188 8.41 3.14 -6.51
N HIS A 189 9.54 2.95 -5.85
CA HIS A 189 10.86 3.03 -6.44
C HIS A 189 11.49 1.64 -6.54
N ILE A 190 11.99 1.30 -7.71
CA ILE A 190 12.67 0.02 -7.97
C ILE A 190 14.05 0.33 -8.50
N SER A 191 15.07 -0.24 -7.86
CA SER A 191 16.44 -0.22 -8.39
C SER A 191 16.75 -1.56 -9.04
N MET A 192 17.22 -1.54 -10.27
CA MET A 192 17.56 -2.73 -11.04
C MET A 192 19.03 -2.70 -11.45
N THR A 193 19.74 -3.81 -11.29
CA THR A 193 21.13 -3.98 -11.75
C THR A 193 21.18 -5.00 -12.86
N SER A 194 21.88 -4.70 -13.97
CA SER A 194 22.06 -5.64 -15.06
C SER A 194 22.99 -6.79 -14.66
N GLN A 195 22.56 -8.02 -14.83
CA GLN A 195 23.38 -9.21 -14.59
C GLN A 195 24.50 -9.40 -15.64
N HIS A 196 24.44 -8.70 -16.80
CA HIS A 196 25.42 -8.86 -17.88
C HIS A 196 26.77 -8.16 -17.63
N ILE A 197 26.89 -7.27 -16.65
CA ILE A 197 28.15 -6.54 -16.38
C ILE A 197 29.10 -7.41 -15.54
N SER A 198 28.61 -8.30 -14.69
CA SER A 198 29.47 -9.15 -13.84
C SER A 198 30.28 -10.21 -14.60
N ALA A 199 29.91 -10.54 -15.84
CA ALA A 199 30.67 -11.50 -16.66
C ALA A 199 31.85 -10.89 -17.43
N ARG A 200 31.89 -9.57 -17.62
CA ARG A 200 32.96 -8.88 -18.37
C ARG A 200 34.13 -8.37 -17.52
N GLN A 201 34.02 -8.39 -16.21
CA GLN A 201 35.10 -7.96 -15.30
C GLN A 201 35.97 -9.11 -14.78
N LYS A 202 35.80 -10.35 -15.29
CA LYS A 202 36.61 -11.53 -14.89
C LYS A 202 37.49 -12.08 -16.01
N ASN A 203 37.79 -11.28 -17.06
CA ASN A 203 38.80 -11.59 -18.06
C ASN A 203 39.90 -10.52 -18.08
#